data_aacfd48360864109ea35550993631a70
#
_entry.id   aacfd48360864109ea35550993631a70
#
_cell.length_a   1.000
_cell.length_b   1.000
_cell.length_c   1.000
_cell.angle_alpha   90.00
_cell.angle_beta   90.00
_cell.angle_gamma   90.00
#
_symmetry.space_group_name_H-M   'P 1'
#
loop_
_entity.id
_entity.type
_entity.pdbx_description
1 polymer ?
#
loop_
_entity_poly.entity_id
_entity_poly.type
_entity_poly.pdbx_seq_one_letter_code
_entity_poly.pdbx_strand_id
1 'polypeptide(L)'
;MKVLNLLSAGGVGGIEQLCNNIAKYSDYENVFCFLFEEGTIYEEMKKNGYKVISLVKYSQRKYSWNRWKMLCGLVEDADVIVTHHCTIALHAYYIALSRKFENKKFVMTIHSCFEKKYNYSYKSLIKKVCAKWCIEEALKRSNKIIFVSEAGRKSYLSNFKIDRTKTAVVYNGVELNTFDYIYVTKENNDFTRITYIGRLEEIKGVELLIHAILKLKENNKKIKVWIIGDGAYKNNLQSLTRKLNLTNEIEFTGTKRNIGNYLKKTDVFVYPSICQEVFGISIVEAMAYGVPCIANNVGGIPEIINNGMNGYITKTSDADGVYKSLSTLIELDTEKLKLMRISCIETARKFSIQNTTCNLKRELEEIGE
;
A
#
# COMPACT_ATOMS: atom_id res chain seq x y z
N MET A 1 -18.82 19.42 2.82
CA MET A 1 -18.90 18.11 2.14
C MET A 1 -18.79 17.02 3.19
N LYS A 2 -19.72 16.08 3.20
CA LYS A 2 -19.74 14.90 4.06
C LYS A 2 -19.50 13.64 3.23
N VAL A 3 -18.44 12.91 3.52
CA VAL A 3 -17.99 11.75 2.76
C VAL A 3 -18.20 10.48 3.57
N LEU A 4 -18.93 9.52 3.01
CA LEU A 4 -19.10 8.18 3.57
C LEU A 4 -18.10 7.22 2.93
N ASN A 5 -17.12 6.77 3.69
CA ASN A 5 -16.11 5.79 3.26
C ASN A 5 -16.57 4.37 3.62
N LEU A 6 -16.75 3.51 2.63
CA LEU A 6 -17.14 2.10 2.81
C LEU A 6 -15.92 1.18 2.75
N LEU A 7 -15.67 0.44 3.82
CA LEU A 7 -14.57 -0.52 3.96
C LEU A 7 -15.11 -1.92 4.27
N SER A 8 -14.37 -2.93 3.81
CA SER A 8 -14.70 -4.33 4.11
C SER A 8 -14.31 -4.72 5.54
N ALA A 9 -13.13 -4.34 5.99
CA ALA A 9 -12.54 -4.74 7.26
C ALA A 9 -11.77 -3.58 7.92
N GLY A 10 -11.50 -3.71 9.22
CA GLY A 10 -10.76 -2.73 10.03
C GLY A 10 -9.45 -3.28 10.61
N GLY A 11 -8.88 -4.31 9.98
CA GLY A 11 -7.61 -4.91 10.38
C GLY A 11 -6.39 -4.04 10.08
N VAL A 12 -5.20 -4.59 10.28
CA VAL A 12 -3.94 -3.89 9.94
C VAL A 12 -3.63 -4.13 8.46
N GLY A 13 -3.86 -3.12 7.64
CA GLY A 13 -3.58 -3.13 6.20
C GLY A 13 -3.26 -1.75 5.67
N GLY A 14 -2.72 -1.69 4.44
CA GLY A 14 -2.35 -0.41 3.81
C GLY A 14 -3.55 0.48 3.52
N ILE A 15 -4.71 -0.11 3.21
CA ILE A 15 -5.96 0.62 2.93
C ILE A 15 -6.51 1.23 4.21
N GLU A 16 -6.58 0.43 5.27
CA GLU A 16 -7.10 0.84 6.58
C GLU A 16 -6.22 1.92 7.20
N GLN A 17 -4.90 1.79 7.09
CA GLN A 17 -3.96 2.81 7.55
C GLN A 17 -4.08 4.11 6.76
N LEU A 18 -4.26 4.02 5.43
CA LEU A 18 -4.54 5.21 4.61
C LEU A 18 -5.83 5.90 5.04
N CYS A 19 -6.91 5.15 5.30
CA CYS A 19 -8.17 5.70 5.78
C CYS A 19 -8.03 6.36 7.15
N ASN A 20 -7.24 5.77 8.07
CA ASN A 20 -6.91 6.39 9.36
C ASN A 20 -6.17 7.73 9.16
N ASN A 21 -5.22 7.77 8.23
CA ASN A 21 -4.50 9.00 7.91
C ASN A 21 -5.41 10.03 7.22
N ILE A 22 -6.32 9.61 6.32
CA ILE A 22 -7.33 10.51 5.75
C ILE A 22 -8.22 11.11 6.84
N ALA A 23 -8.65 10.30 7.83
CA ALA A 23 -9.44 10.79 8.96
C ALA A 23 -8.71 11.87 9.76
N LYS A 24 -7.39 11.74 9.90
CA LYS A 24 -6.53 12.68 10.66
C LYS A 24 -6.24 13.98 9.92
N TYR A 25 -6.06 13.93 8.59
CA TYR A 25 -5.49 15.04 7.82
C TYR A 25 -6.45 15.71 6.84
N SER A 26 -7.67 15.16 6.63
CA SER A 26 -8.66 15.83 5.79
C SER A 26 -9.37 16.97 6.53
N ASP A 27 -9.71 18.01 5.80
CA ASP A 27 -10.43 19.19 6.28
C ASP A 27 -11.94 19.16 6.00
N TYR A 28 -12.47 18.00 5.60
CA TYR A 28 -13.89 17.74 5.36
C TYR A 28 -14.39 16.61 6.25
N GLU A 29 -15.73 16.53 6.42
CA GLU A 29 -16.34 15.53 7.30
C GLU A 29 -16.24 14.13 6.69
N ASN A 30 -15.55 13.23 7.37
CA ASN A 30 -15.46 11.82 7.01
C ASN A 30 -16.23 10.94 7.99
N VAL A 31 -17.00 10.00 7.45
CA VAL A 31 -17.60 8.88 8.16
C VAL A 31 -17.05 7.59 7.58
N PHE A 32 -16.46 6.73 8.41
CA PHE A 32 -15.90 5.45 7.97
C PHE A 32 -16.80 4.31 8.42
N CYS A 33 -17.30 3.52 7.46
CA CYS A 33 -18.22 2.42 7.72
C CYS A 33 -17.56 1.07 7.38
N PHE A 34 -17.38 0.24 8.41
CA PHE A 34 -16.80 -1.10 8.31
C PHE A 34 -17.93 -2.14 8.24
N LEU A 35 -17.98 -2.89 7.10
CA LEU A 35 -19.12 -3.73 6.79
C LEU A 35 -19.05 -5.13 7.41
N PHE A 36 -17.87 -5.78 7.35
CA PHE A 36 -17.78 -7.22 7.59
C PHE A 36 -16.88 -7.62 8.75
N GLU A 37 -15.92 -6.78 9.11
CA GLU A 37 -14.94 -7.08 10.16
C GLU A 37 -14.50 -5.78 10.85
N GLU A 38 -14.49 -5.81 12.18
CA GLU A 38 -13.79 -4.86 13.02
C GLU A 38 -12.35 -5.31 13.18
N GLY A 39 -11.47 -4.42 13.64
CA GLY A 39 -10.08 -4.78 13.84
C GLY A 39 -9.29 -3.65 14.49
N THR A 40 -7.96 -3.81 14.51
CA THR A 40 -7.06 -2.90 15.23
C THR A 40 -7.20 -1.44 14.78
N ILE A 41 -7.30 -1.19 13.47
CA ILE A 41 -7.42 0.19 12.95
C ILE A 41 -8.81 0.77 13.24
N TYR A 42 -9.88 -0.03 13.17
CA TYR A 42 -11.22 0.40 13.59
C TYR A 42 -11.21 0.89 15.05
N GLU A 43 -10.62 0.11 15.97
CA GLU A 43 -10.53 0.48 17.38
C GLU A 43 -9.65 1.71 17.63
N GLU A 44 -8.55 1.84 16.87
CA GLU A 44 -7.67 3.00 16.92
C GLU A 44 -8.39 4.27 16.45
N MET A 45 -9.08 4.22 15.30
CA MET A 45 -9.86 5.34 14.78
C MET A 45 -10.95 5.77 15.75
N LYS A 46 -11.64 4.81 16.38
CA LYS A 46 -12.66 5.05 17.40
C LYS A 46 -12.08 5.73 18.65
N LYS A 47 -10.93 5.24 19.11
CA LYS A 47 -10.21 5.83 20.26
C LYS A 47 -9.75 7.26 19.98
N ASN A 48 -9.38 7.56 18.73
CA ASN A 48 -8.98 8.90 18.31
C ASN A 48 -10.18 9.85 18.09
N GLY A 49 -11.41 9.38 18.31
CA GLY A 49 -12.62 10.21 18.21
C GLY A 49 -13.12 10.43 16.78
N TYR A 50 -12.61 9.68 15.79
CA TYR A 50 -13.10 9.78 14.41
C TYR A 50 -14.50 9.16 14.28
N LYS A 51 -15.29 9.62 13.31
CA LYS A 51 -16.64 9.11 13.03
C LYS A 51 -16.53 7.73 12.36
N VAL A 52 -16.55 6.68 13.16
CA VAL A 52 -16.49 5.28 12.69
C VAL A 52 -17.77 4.53 13.04
N ILE A 53 -18.25 3.72 12.13
CA ILE A 53 -19.46 2.91 12.27
C ILE A 53 -19.14 1.47 11.89
N SER A 54 -19.52 0.52 12.75
CA SER A 54 -19.44 -0.90 12.45
C SER A 54 -20.81 -1.47 12.16
N LEU A 55 -20.93 -2.18 11.05
CA LEU A 55 -22.13 -2.93 10.69
C LEU A 55 -21.98 -4.45 10.93
N VAL A 56 -20.89 -4.87 11.54
CA VAL A 56 -20.60 -6.29 11.84
C VAL A 56 -21.66 -6.89 12.73
N LYS A 57 -22.09 -6.18 13.78
CA LYS A 57 -23.11 -6.61 14.74
C LYS A 57 -24.50 -6.90 14.14
N TYR A 58 -24.79 -6.36 12.94
CA TYR A 58 -26.11 -6.53 12.33
C TYR A 58 -26.27 -7.85 11.57
N SER A 59 -25.20 -8.55 11.27
CA SER A 59 -25.25 -9.91 10.75
C SER A 59 -23.84 -10.51 10.60
N GLN A 60 -23.69 -11.78 10.96
CA GLN A 60 -22.53 -12.59 10.58
C GLN A 60 -22.55 -12.98 9.09
N ARG A 61 -23.70 -12.85 8.41
CA ARG A 61 -23.81 -13.09 6.97
C ARG A 61 -23.35 -11.88 6.17
N LYS A 62 -22.71 -12.12 5.02
CA LYS A 62 -22.25 -11.04 4.12
C LYS A 62 -23.39 -10.16 3.62
N TYR A 63 -24.60 -10.70 3.46
CA TYR A 63 -25.79 -9.99 3.04
C TYR A 63 -26.84 -10.08 4.14
N SER A 64 -27.43 -8.93 4.54
CA SER A 64 -28.39 -8.80 5.62
C SER A 64 -29.29 -7.60 5.39
N TRP A 65 -30.60 -7.77 5.61
CA TRP A 65 -31.58 -6.68 5.50
C TRP A 65 -31.31 -5.55 6.51
N ASN A 66 -30.95 -5.89 7.74
CA ASN A 66 -30.63 -4.88 8.76
C ASN A 66 -29.41 -4.06 8.37
N ARG A 67 -28.36 -4.71 7.86
CA ARG A 67 -27.17 -4.00 7.34
C ARG A 67 -27.53 -3.10 6.17
N TRP A 68 -28.35 -3.57 5.26
CA TRP A 68 -28.86 -2.79 4.14
C TRP A 68 -29.61 -1.54 4.58
N LYS A 69 -30.55 -1.67 5.54
CA LYS A 69 -31.32 -0.53 6.08
C LYS A 69 -30.40 0.52 6.71
N MET A 70 -29.41 0.07 7.50
CA MET A 70 -28.43 0.99 8.11
C MET A 70 -27.58 1.71 7.06
N LEU A 71 -27.11 0.98 6.04
CA LEU A 71 -26.34 1.59 4.94
C LEU A 71 -27.17 2.62 4.18
N CYS A 72 -28.45 2.36 3.91
CA CYS A 72 -29.31 3.34 3.26
C CYS A 72 -29.39 4.65 4.06
N GLY A 73 -29.56 4.60 5.37
CA GLY A 73 -29.59 5.80 6.20
C GLY A 73 -28.28 6.58 6.18
N LEU A 74 -27.12 5.87 6.18
CA LEU A 74 -25.82 6.53 6.05
C LEU A 74 -25.60 7.19 4.69
N VAL A 75 -26.08 6.57 3.62
CA VAL A 75 -26.00 7.14 2.25
C VAL A 75 -26.91 8.38 2.10
N GLU A 76 -28.10 8.36 2.70
CA GLU A 76 -29.02 9.51 2.71
C GLU A 76 -28.37 10.77 3.31
N ASP A 77 -27.58 10.58 4.37
CA ASP A 77 -26.91 11.63 5.14
C ASP A 77 -25.56 12.08 4.55
N ALA A 78 -25.05 11.42 3.53
CA ALA A 78 -23.76 11.73 2.90
C ALA A 78 -23.95 12.48 1.57
N ASP A 79 -22.98 13.34 1.23
CA ASP A 79 -22.91 14.00 -0.08
C ASP A 79 -22.24 13.10 -1.12
N VAL A 80 -21.16 12.44 -0.71
CA VAL A 80 -20.33 11.56 -1.54
C VAL A 80 -20.13 10.23 -0.85
N ILE A 81 -20.26 9.13 -1.60
CA ILE A 81 -20.02 7.76 -1.14
C ILE A 81 -18.76 7.25 -1.81
N VAL A 82 -17.72 6.99 -1.02
CA VAL A 82 -16.44 6.44 -1.48
C VAL A 82 -16.37 4.98 -1.07
N THR A 83 -16.10 4.07 -2.01
CA THR A 83 -15.76 2.68 -1.68
C THR A 83 -14.28 2.44 -1.89
N HIS A 84 -13.66 1.76 -0.92
CA HIS A 84 -12.30 1.26 -1.05
C HIS A 84 -12.37 -0.18 -1.56
N HIS A 85 -12.02 -0.35 -2.83
CA HIS A 85 -12.18 -1.61 -3.56
C HIS A 85 -11.40 -2.77 -2.93
N CYS A 86 -12.10 -3.81 -2.46
CA CYS A 86 -11.45 -4.99 -1.90
C CYS A 86 -12.23 -6.31 -2.02
N THR A 87 -13.58 -6.31 -2.01
CA THR A 87 -14.36 -7.57 -2.05
C THR A 87 -15.56 -7.50 -2.97
N ILE A 88 -15.98 -8.67 -3.54
CA ILE A 88 -17.20 -8.76 -4.36
C ILE A 88 -18.45 -8.41 -3.54
N ALA A 89 -18.46 -8.75 -2.24
CA ALA A 89 -19.59 -8.43 -1.38
C ALA A 89 -19.77 -6.90 -1.23
N LEU A 90 -18.66 -6.15 -1.09
CA LEU A 90 -18.70 -4.70 -1.07
C LEU A 90 -19.19 -4.11 -2.38
N HIS A 91 -18.74 -4.65 -3.54
CA HIS A 91 -19.26 -4.25 -4.85
C HIS A 91 -20.76 -4.45 -4.97
N ALA A 92 -21.30 -5.57 -4.47
CA ALA A 92 -22.74 -5.83 -4.52
C ALA A 92 -23.54 -4.78 -3.73
N TYR A 93 -23.09 -4.38 -2.53
CA TYR A 93 -23.68 -3.27 -1.79
C TYR A 93 -23.54 -1.94 -2.53
N TYR A 94 -22.37 -1.66 -3.06
CA TYR A 94 -22.11 -0.43 -3.82
C TYR A 94 -23.04 -0.32 -5.04
N ILE A 95 -23.17 -1.37 -5.84
CA ILE A 95 -24.09 -1.41 -7.00
C ILE A 95 -25.53 -1.21 -6.56
N ALA A 96 -25.98 -1.90 -5.50
CA ALA A 96 -27.35 -1.79 -5.03
C ALA A 96 -27.65 -0.37 -4.49
N LEU A 97 -26.72 0.22 -3.74
CA LEU A 97 -26.83 1.61 -3.25
C LEU A 97 -26.85 2.62 -4.39
N SER A 98 -25.96 2.49 -5.37
CA SER A 98 -25.90 3.39 -6.51
C SER A 98 -27.11 3.31 -7.44
N ARG A 99 -27.84 2.19 -7.40
CA ARG A 99 -29.14 2.05 -8.09
C ARG A 99 -30.29 2.71 -7.33
N LYS A 100 -30.23 2.63 -6.00
CA LYS A 100 -31.29 3.22 -5.16
C LYS A 100 -31.16 4.72 -5.02
N PHE A 101 -29.93 5.25 -4.97
CA PHE A 101 -29.62 6.65 -4.71
C PHE A 101 -28.93 7.30 -5.92
N GLU A 102 -29.63 7.38 -7.05
CA GLU A 102 -29.09 7.89 -8.33
C GLU A 102 -28.70 9.38 -8.26
N ASN A 103 -29.27 10.13 -7.32
CA ASN A 103 -28.93 11.54 -7.06
C ASN A 103 -27.68 11.73 -6.21
N LYS A 104 -27.10 10.66 -5.64
CA LYS A 104 -25.86 10.72 -4.85
C LYS A 104 -24.63 10.47 -5.71
N LYS A 105 -23.48 10.98 -5.28
CA LYS A 105 -22.20 10.82 -5.97
C LYS A 105 -21.48 9.58 -5.44
N PHE A 106 -21.17 8.64 -6.34
CA PHE A 106 -20.51 7.39 -6.03
C PHE A 106 -19.09 7.36 -6.60
N VAL A 107 -18.11 7.18 -5.75
CA VAL A 107 -16.68 7.14 -6.09
C VAL A 107 -16.09 5.78 -5.73
N MET A 108 -15.25 5.24 -6.60
CA MET A 108 -14.53 4.01 -6.35
C MET A 108 -13.04 4.30 -6.26
N THR A 109 -12.42 4.03 -5.12
CA THR A 109 -10.96 4.07 -4.95
C THR A 109 -10.38 2.67 -5.11
N ILE A 110 -9.45 2.50 -6.04
CA ILE A 110 -8.85 1.22 -6.41
C ILE A 110 -7.43 1.14 -5.89
N HIS A 111 -7.20 0.18 -4.98
CA HIS A 111 -5.94 -0.05 -4.26
C HIS A 111 -5.15 -1.27 -4.75
N SER A 112 -5.40 -1.74 -5.97
CA SER A 112 -4.70 -2.89 -6.54
C SER A 112 -4.49 -2.73 -8.03
N CYS A 113 -3.44 -3.35 -8.59
CA CYS A 113 -3.39 -3.65 -10.01
C CYS A 113 -4.39 -4.78 -10.31
N PHE A 114 -4.98 -4.75 -11.50
CA PHE A 114 -5.84 -5.84 -11.95
C PHE A 114 -4.97 -6.95 -12.55
N GLU A 115 -5.05 -8.13 -11.96
CA GLU A 115 -4.38 -9.34 -12.45
C GLU A 115 -5.38 -10.48 -12.57
N LYS A 116 -5.65 -10.97 -13.78
CA LYS A 116 -6.63 -12.05 -14.03
C LYS A 116 -6.40 -13.28 -13.15
N LYS A 117 -5.12 -13.62 -12.90
CA LYS A 117 -4.71 -14.76 -12.07
C LYS A 117 -5.25 -14.66 -10.64
N TYR A 118 -5.22 -13.48 -10.05
CA TYR A 118 -5.64 -13.26 -8.66
C TYR A 118 -7.09 -12.80 -8.55
N ASN A 119 -7.53 -11.87 -9.40
CA ASN A 119 -8.89 -11.32 -9.33
C ASN A 119 -9.96 -12.35 -9.74
N TYR A 120 -9.60 -13.36 -10.53
CA TYR A 120 -10.51 -14.45 -10.95
C TYR A 120 -10.04 -15.84 -10.49
N SER A 121 -9.42 -15.95 -9.32
CA SER A 121 -8.91 -17.21 -8.76
C SER A 121 -9.99 -18.20 -8.30
N TYR A 122 -11.27 -17.94 -8.63
CA TYR A 122 -12.38 -18.84 -8.30
C TYR A 122 -12.34 -20.14 -9.12
N LYS A 123 -12.54 -21.27 -8.45
CA LYS A 123 -12.66 -22.58 -9.12
C LYS A 123 -13.89 -22.66 -10.05
N SER A 124 -15.00 -22.01 -9.69
CA SER A 124 -16.26 -22.01 -10.46
C SER A 124 -16.26 -20.94 -11.55
N LEU A 125 -16.59 -21.33 -12.79
CA LEU A 125 -16.75 -20.42 -13.92
C LEU A 125 -17.84 -19.37 -13.65
N ILE A 126 -18.96 -19.79 -13.04
CA ILE A 126 -20.08 -18.89 -12.68
C ILE A 126 -19.59 -17.79 -11.75
N LYS A 127 -18.80 -18.15 -10.71
CA LYS A 127 -18.24 -17.15 -9.78
C LYS A 127 -17.28 -16.20 -10.48
N LYS A 128 -16.51 -16.66 -11.46
CA LYS A 128 -15.63 -15.79 -12.27
C LYS A 128 -16.43 -14.78 -13.08
N VAL A 129 -17.50 -15.23 -13.74
CA VAL A 129 -18.39 -14.37 -14.54
C VAL A 129 -19.10 -13.34 -13.64
N CYS A 130 -19.64 -13.79 -12.51
CA CYS A 130 -20.29 -12.89 -11.55
C CYS A 130 -19.28 -11.85 -10.99
N ALA A 131 -18.06 -12.26 -10.67
CA ALA A 131 -17.03 -11.35 -10.18
C ALA A 131 -16.67 -10.28 -11.22
N LYS A 132 -16.49 -10.70 -12.48
CA LYS A 132 -16.22 -9.79 -13.59
C LYS A 132 -17.38 -8.80 -13.76
N TRP A 133 -18.61 -9.30 -13.83
CA TRP A 133 -19.81 -8.46 -13.96
C TRP A 133 -19.92 -7.45 -12.79
N CYS A 134 -19.69 -7.89 -11.55
CA CYS A 134 -19.72 -6.99 -10.38
C CYS A 134 -18.70 -5.85 -10.51
N ILE A 135 -17.48 -6.15 -10.95
CA ILE A 135 -16.45 -5.13 -11.15
C ILE A 135 -16.87 -4.17 -12.26
N GLU A 136 -17.27 -4.69 -13.43
CA GLU A 136 -17.68 -3.88 -14.58
C GLU A 136 -18.87 -2.96 -14.25
N GLU A 137 -19.89 -3.51 -13.59
CA GLU A 137 -21.09 -2.75 -13.23
C GLU A 137 -20.78 -1.67 -12.17
N ALA A 138 -19.91 -1.97 -11.19
CA ALA A 138 -19.48 -0.99 -10.19
C ALA A 138 -18.67 0.14 -10.84
N LEU A 139 -17.72 -0.18 -11.73
CA LEU A 139 -16.96 0.82 -12.49
C LEU A 139 -17.86 1.72 -13.34
N LYS A 140 -18.84 1.13 -14.04
CA LYS A 140 -19.79 1.86 -14.88
C LYS A 140 -20.65 2.84 -14.07
N ARG A 141 -21.06 2.44 -12.85
CA ARG A 141 -21.92 3.25 -11.98
C ARG A 141 -21.19 4.33 -11.20
N SER A 142 -19.87 4.27 -11.18
CA SER A 142 -19.07 5.29 -10.52
C SER A 142 -19.12 6.62 -11.28
N ASN A 143 -19.33 7.71 -10.56
CA ASN A 143 -19.18 9.07 -11.09
C ASN A 143 -17.69 9.40 -11.28
N LYS A 144 -16.84 8.93 -10.36
CA LYS A 144 -15.37 9.06 -10.44
C LYS A 144 -14.72 7.75 -10.01
N ILE A 145 -13.58 7.40 -10.62
CA ILE A 145 -12.77 6.24 -10.27
C ILE A 145 -11.37 6.75 -9.96
N ILE A 146 -10.94 6.58 -8.71
CA ILE A 146 -9.65 7.05 -8.24
C ILE A 146 -8.71 5.85 -8.14
N PHE A 147 -7.58 5.93 -8.82
CA PHE A 147 -6.49 4.96 -8.74
C PHE A 147 -5.37 5.51 -7.89
N VAL A 148 -4.71 4.64 -7.13
CA VAL A 148 -3.60 5.04 -6.26
C VAL A 148 -2.24 5.04 -6.97
N SER A 149 -2.22 4.76 -8.28
CA SER A 149 -1.06 4.85 -9.17
C SER A 149 -1.47 4.81 -10.64
N GLU A 150 -0.59 5.26 -11.52
CA GLU A 150 -0.76 5.12 -12.97
C GLU A 150 -0.72 3.65 -13.41
N ALA A 151 0.10 2.82 -12.77
CA ALA A 151 0.14 1.38 -13.05
C ALA A 151 -1.22 0.73 -12.75
N GLY A 152 -1.83 1.07 -11.60
CA GLY A 152 -3.18 0.64 -11.25
C GLY A 152 -4.19 1.08 -12.33
N ARG A 153 -4.19 2.37 -12.72
CA ARG A 153 -5.06 2.91 -13.78
C ARG A 153 -4.87 2.19 -15.11
N LYS A 154 -3.65 2.03 -15.57
CA LYS A 154 -3.33 1.33 -16.83
C LYS A 154 -3.80 -0.12 -16.80
N SER A 155 -3.62 -0.83 -15.68
CA SER A 155 -4.03 -2.22 -15.57
C SER A 155 -5.55 -2.42 -15.69
N TYR A 156 -6.34 -1.51 -15.12
CA TYR A 156 -7.80 -1.52 -15.25
C TYR A 156 -8.28 -1.09 -16.63
N LEU A 157 -7.74 -0.01 -17.18
CA LEU A 157 -8.07 0.47 -18.53
C LEU A 157 -7.77 -0.56 -19.63
N SER A 158 -6.77 -1.42 -19.42
CA SER A 158 -6.43 -2.51 -20.36
C SER A 158 -7.38 -3.71 -20.28
N ASN A 159 -8.17 -3.85 -19.21
CA ASN A 159 -9.02 -5.01 -18.97
C ASN A 159 -10.51 -4.68 -18.95
N PHE A 160 -10.88 -3.42 -18.79
CA PHE A 160 -12.26 -2.97 -18.69
C PHE A 160 -12.53 -1.76 -19.59
N LYS A 161 -13.75 -1.63 -20.09
CA LYS A 161 -14.20 -0.42 -20.76
C LYS A 161 -14.57 0.63 -19.71
N ILE A 162 -13.66 1.57 -19.48
CA ILE A 162 -13.83 2.66 -18.52
C ILE A 162 -13.73 3.97 -19.28
N ASP A 163 -14.64 4.88 -18.99
CA ASP A 163 -14.57 6.27 -19.46
C ASP A 163 -13.38 6.95 -18.78
N ARG A 164 -12.38 7.33 -19.56
CA ARG A 164 -11.14 7.93 -19.05
C ARG A 164 -11.38 9.27 -18.37
N THR A 165 -12.42 10.00 -18.76
CA THR A 165 -12.77 11.30 -18.16
C THR A 165 -13.21 11.17 -16.70
N LYS A 166 -13.72 9.99 -16.32
CA LYS A 166 -14.09 9.64 -14.95
C LYS A 166 -12.92 9.13 -14.10
N THR A 167 -11.71 9.02 -14.67
CA THR A 167 -10.58 8.45 -13.96
C THR A 167 -9.60 9.51 -13.48
N ALA A 168 -9.15 9.38 -12.24
CA ALA A 168 -8.07 10.18 -11.67
C ALA A 168 -7.02 9.30 -11.00
N VAL A 169 -5.82 9.85 -10.81
CA VAL A 169 -4.78 9.22 -10.00
C VAL A 169 -4.52 10.12 -8.79
N VAL A 170 -4.75 9.56 -7.61
CA VAL A 170 -4.40 10.16 -6.33
C VAL A 170 -3.49 9.19 -5.61
N TYR A 171 -2.20 9.47 -5.61
CA TYR A 171 -1.20 8.60 -4.98
C TYR A 171 -1.43 8.45 -3.49
N ASN A 172 -1.13 7.25 -2.96
CA ASN A 172 -1.14 7.02 -1.53
C ASN A 172 -0.09 7.89 -0.85
N GLY A 173 -0.46 8.47 0.29
CA GLY A 173 0.44 9.30 1.08
C GLY A 173 0.88 8.63 2.36
N VAL A 174 2.06 9.02 2.81
CA VAL A 174 2.60 8.66 4.11
C VAL A 174 2.65 9.88 5.02
N GLU A 175 2.54 9.64 6.31
CA GLU A 175 2.76 10.67 7.32
C GLU A 175 4.26 11.01 7.34
N LEU A 176 4.57 12.24 6.99
CA LEU A 176 5.93 12.76 7.13
C LEU A 176 6.08 13.28 8.55
N ASN A 177 6.78 12.53 9.38
CA ASN A 177 7.26 13.13 10.61
C ASN A 177 8.17 14.31 10.22
N THR A 178 8.00 15.45 10.87
CA THR A 178 8.89 16.62 10.72
C THR A 178 10.28 16.23 11.20
N PHE A 179 11.02 15.52 10.36
CA PHE A 179 12.45 15.38 10.57
C PHE A 179 13.09 16.62 9.95
N ASP A 180 13.46 17.56 10.81
CA ASP A 180 14.58 18.43 10.51
C ASP A 180 15.67 17.56 9.89
N TYR A 181 16.32 18.05 8.84
CA TYR A 181 17.44 17.44 8.14
C TYR A 181 18.49 16.93 9.12
N ILE A 182 18.18 15.85 9.83
CA ILE A 182 19.18 15.12 10.57
C ILE A 182 19.93 14.39 9.47
N TYR A 183 21.02 15.04 9.05
CA TYR A 183 22.13 14.33 8.46
C TYR A 183 22.40 13.16 9.40
N VAL A 184 21.84 12.00 9.08
CA VAL A 184 22.36 10.78 9.65
C VAL A 184 23.72 10.65 9.00
N THR A 185 24.69 11.35 9.60
CA THR A 185 26.08 10.97 9.46
C THR A 185 26.05 9.50 9.80
N LYS A 186 26.37 8.67 8.82
CA LYS A 186 26.54 7.23 9.01
C LYS A 186 27.30 7.10 10.32
N GLU A 187 26.66 6.58 11.38
CA GLU A 187 27.44 6.10 12.52
C GLU A 187 28.48 5.23 11.87
N ASN A 188 29.76 5.38 12.22
CA ASN A 188 30.85 4.58 11.69
C ASN A 188 30.64 3.11 12.10
N ASN A 189 29.59 2.53 11.57
CA ASN A 189 29.27 1.14 11.77
C ASN A 189 30.10 0.32 10.79
N ASP A 190 30.82 -0.65 11.32
CA ASP A 190 31.60 -1.60 10.53
C ASP A 190 30.75 -2.45 9.56
N PHE A 191 29.44 -2.23 9.46
CA PHE A 191 28.52 -3.03 8.65
C PHE A 191 27.42 -2.18 7.97
N THR A 192 26.94 -2.65 6.83
CA THR A 192 25.77 -2.07 6.14
C THR A 192 24.48 -2.65 6.69
N ARG A 193 23.54 -1.82 7.10
CA ARG A 193 22.23 -2.22 7.61
C ARG A 193 21.17 -2.13 6.51
N ILE A 194 20.60 -3.28 6.22
CA ILE A 194 19.57 -3.46 5.21
C ILE A 194 18.24 -3.74 5.91
N THR A 195 17.15 -3.16 5.42
CA THR A 195 15.81 -3.38 6.00
C THR A 195 14.81 -3.74 4.91
N TYR A 196 13.95 -4.71 5.24
CA TYR A 196 12.71 -5.02 4.54
C TYR A 196 11.53 -4.78 5.49
N ILE A 197 10.45 -4.17 4.98
CA ILE A 197 9.19 -4.00 5.72
C ILE A 197 8.03 -4.44 4.82
N GLY A 198 7.24 -5.41 5.29
CA GLY A 198 6.07 -5.88 4.56
C GLY A 198 5.55 -7.22 5.04
N ARG A 199 4.46 -7.69 4.42
CA ARG A 199 3.91 -9.03 4.69
C ARG A 199 4.90 -10.10 4.22
N LEU A 200 5.04 -11.17 5.00
CA LEU A 200 5.90 -12.30 4.67
C LEU A 200 5.08 -13.34 3.89
N GLU A 201 4.87 -13.04 2.62
CA GLU A 201 4.23 -13.90 1.62
C GLU A 201 5.24 -14.22 0.51
N GLU A 202 5.11 -15.35 -0.14
CA GLU A 202 6.02 -15.79 -1.21
C GLU A 202 6.16 -14.72 -2.30
N ILE A 203 5.03 -14.13 -2.72
CA ILE A 203 4.98 -13.12 -3.78
C ILE A 203 5.69 -11.79 -3.43
N LYS A 204 6.08 -11.60 -2.16
CA LYS A 204 6.87 -10.43 -1.73
C LYS A 204 8.37 -10.61 -1.94
N GLY A 205 8.80 -11.78 -2.39
CA GLY A 205 10.16 -12.03 -2.88
C GLY A 205 11.27 -11.89 -1.83
N VAL A 206 10.96 -11.98 -0.52
CA VAL A 206 11.97 -11.84 0.55
C VAL A 206 13.06 -12.90 0.43
N GLU A 207 12.76 -14.03 -0.17
CA GLU A 207 13.73 -15.07 -0.49
C GLU A 207 14.85 -14.58 -1.42
N LEU A 208 14.52 -13.69 -2.38
CA LEU A 208 15.53 -13.09 -3.27
C LEU A 208 16.52 -12.23 -2.49
N LEU A 209 16.04 -11.49 -1.47
CA LEU A 209 16.90 -10.73 -0.57
C LEU A 209 17.84 -11.69 0.20
N ILE A 210 17.31 -12.77 0.78
CA ILE A 210 18.12 -13.74 1.55
C ILE A 210 19.26 -14.32 0.69
N HIS A 211 18.97 -14.70 -0.56
CA HIS A 211 20.00 -15.18 -1.49
C HIS A 211 21.00 -14.08 -1.91
N ALA A 212 20.55 -12.84 -2.07
CA ALA A 212 21.45 -11.72 -2.34
C ALA A 212 22.40 -11.45 -1.15
N ILE A 213 21.90 -11.58 0.09
CA ILE A 213 22.72 -11.46 1.32
C ILE A 213 23.78 -12.54 1.39
N LEU A 214 23.47 -13.79 1.01
CA LEU A 214 24.46 -14.86 0.94
C LEU A 214 25.63 -14.45 0.03
N LYS A 215 25.35 -13.96 -1.19
CA LYS A 215 26.37 -13.51 -2.14
C LYS A 215 27.20 -12.34 -1.62
N LEU A 216 26.58 -11.39 -0.92
CA LEU A 216 27.32 -10.28 -0.29
C LEU A 216 28.24 -10.77 0.82
N LYS A 217 27.82 -11.74 1.65
CA LYS A 217 28.63 -12.36 2.70
C LYS A 217 29.83 -13.13 2.10
N GLU A 218 29.61 -13.90 1.03
CA GLU A 218 30.68 -14.61 0.30
C GLU A 218 31.72 -13.64 -0.27
N ASN A 219 31.33 -12.41 -0.59
CA ASN A 219 32.21 -11.31 -1.00
C ASN A 219 32.72 -10.46 0.18
N ASN A 220 32.76 -11.01 1.40
CA ASN A 220 33.30 -10.41 2.62
C ASN A 220 32.68 -9.04 3.00
N LYS A 221 31.47 -8.75 2.56
CA LYS A 221 30.75 -7.54 3.00
C LYS A 221 30.14 -7.78 4.38
N LYS A 222 30.38 -6.89 5.32
CA LYS A 222 29.77 -6.93 6.66
C LYS A 222 28.35 -6.37 6.59
N ILE A 223 27.34 -7.18 6.90
CA ILE A 223 25.94 -6.85 6.68
C ILE A 223 25.11 -7.24 7.89
N LYS A 224 24.08 -6.44 8.19
CA LYS A 224 22.99 -6.76 9.11
C LYS A 224 21.66 -6.47 8.43
N VAL A 225 20.70 -7.39 8.57
CA VAL A 225 19.41 -7.29 7.90
C VAL A 225 18.27 -7.39 8.91
N TRP A 226 17.35 -6.44 8.87
CA TRP A 226 16.07 -6.54 9.56
C TRP A 226 14.97 -6.91 8.57
N ILE A 227 14.27 -8.00 8.83
CA ILE A 227 13.05 -8.40 8.15
C ILE A 227 11.89 -8.13 9.10
N ILE A 228 11.15 -7.03 8.81
CA ILE A 228 10.06 -6.51 9.64
C ILE A 228 8.72 -6.89 9.01
N GLY A 229 7.92 -7.65 9.73
CA GLY A 229 6.61 -8.10 9.30
C GLY A 229 6.29 -9.51 9.74
N ASP A 230 5.14 -9.99 9.32
CA ASP A 230 4.66 -11.36 9.56
C ASP A 230 3.88 -11.87 8.35
N GLY A 231 3.63 -13.17 8.28
CA GLY A 231 2.86 -13.77 7.19
C GLY A 231 3.09 -15.27 7.05
N ALA A 232 2.29 -15.88 6.20
CA ALA A 232 2.26 -17.35 6.03
C ALA A 232 3.63 -17.95 5.58
N TYR A 233 4.48 -17.17 4.93
CA TYR A 233 5.77 -17.62 4.40
C TYR A 233 6.95 -17.44 5.38
N LYS A 234 6.71 -16.89 6.58
CA LYS A 234 7.76 -16.62 7.59
C LYS A 234 8.60 -17.83 7.95
N ASN A 235 7.96 -18.96 8.24
CA ASN A 235 8.66 -20.17 8.64
C ASN A 235 9.59 -20.69 7.52
N ASN A 236 9.18 -20.56 6.27
CA ASN A 236 10.00 -20.95 5.11
C ASN A 236 11.25 -20.06 5.02
N LEU A 237 11.08 -18.74 5.16
CA LEU A 237 12.18 -17.78 5.14
C LEU A 237 13.17 -18.01 6.28
N GLN A 238 12.70 -18.29 7.50
CA GLN A 238 13.56 -18.62 8.64
C GLN A 238 14.30 -19.94 8.44
N SER A 239 13.65 -20.94 7.85
CA SER A 239 14.29 -22.23 7.52
C SER A 239 15.37 -22.05 6.45
N LEU A 240 15.10 -21.25 5.43
CA LEU A 240 16.08 -20.89 4.40
C LEU A 240 17.29 -20.16 5.01
N THR A 241 17.04 -19.16 5.87
CA THR A 241 18.10 -18.41 6.57
C THR A 241 19.02 -19.33 7.38
N ARG A 242 18.46 -20.32 8.10
CA ARG A 242 19.24 -21.34 8.83
C ARG A 242 20.05 -22.23 7.89
N LYS A 243 19.41 -22.73 6.83
CA LYS A 243 20.06 -23.60 5.81
C LYS A 243 21.27 -22.93 5.16
N LEU A 244 21.19 -21.60 4.96
CA LEU A 244 22.27 -20.81 4.35
C LEU A 244 23.26 -20.23 5.37
N ASN A 245 23.17 -20.59 6.66
CA ASN A 245 24.02 -20.08 7.74
C ASN A 245 24.05 -18.54 7.84
N LEU A 246 22.88 -17.88 7.67
CA LEU A 246 22.73 -16.43 7.71
C LEU A 246 22.04 -15.93 8.99
N THR A 247 21.94 -16.74 10.03
CA THR A 247 21.25 -16.37 11.29
C THR A 247 21.95 -15.25 12.06
N ASN A 248 23.24 -15.03 11.81
CA ASN A 248 24.00 -13.93 12.40
C ASN A 248 23.81 -12.63 11.64
N GLU A 249 23.45 -12.68 10.37
CA GLU A 249 23.26 -11.52 9.50
C GLU A 249 21.79 -11.06 9.50
N ILE A 250 20.82 -11.97 9.55
CA ILE A 250 19.39 -11.72 9.33
C ILE A 250 18.57 -11.92 10.60
N GLU A 251 17.89 -10.87 11.02
CA GLU A 251 16.95 -10.85 12.14
C GLU A 251 15.50 -10.70 11.66
N PHE A 252 14.62 -11.63 12.04
CA PHE A 252 13.16 -11.53 11.85
C PHE A 252 12.53 -10.88 13.09
N THR A 253 12.18 -9.61 12.99
CA THR A 253 11.73 -8.83 14.16
C THR A 253 10.23 -8.96 14.47
N GLY A 254 9.45 -9.61 13.58
CA GLY A 254 7.99 -9.60 13.62
C GLY A 254 7.41 -8.24 13.23
N THR A 255 6.10 -8.09 13.37
CA THR A 255 5.41 -6.82 13.07
C THR A 255 5.77 -5.75 14.10
N LYS A 256 6.06 -4.54 13.63
CA LYS A 256 6.40 -3.38 14.47
C LYS A 256 5.46 -2.21 14.19
N ARG A 257 4.97 -1.57 15.24
CA ARG A 257 4.17 -0.34 15.12
C ARG A 257 5.02 0.88 14.79
N ASN A 258 6.19 1.01 15.42
CA ASN A 258 7.12 2.11 15.19
C ASN A 258 8.29 1.66 14.32
N ILE A 259 8.08 1.67 13.00
CA ILE A 259 9.12 1.34 12.01
C ILE A 259 10.21 2.40 11.93
N GLY A 260 9.93 3.65 12.35
CA GLY A 260 10.87 4.75 12.31
C GLY A 260 12.14 4.49 13.11
N ASN A 261 12.05 3.76 14.24
CA ASN A 261 13.23 3.38 15.05
C ASN A 261 14.21 2.48 14.27
N TYR A 262 13.72 1.72 13.30
CA TYR A 262 14.52 0.89 12.42
C TYR A 262 15.03 1.69 11.22
N LEU A 263 14.14 2.44 10.57
CA LEU A 263 14.48 3.23 9.38
C LEU A 263 15.56 4.27 9.62
N LYS A 264 15.57 4.92 10.80
CA LYS A 264 16.64 5.86 11.21
C LYS A 264 18.04 5.23 11.20
N LYS A 265 18.13 3.92 11.40
CA LYS A 265 19.38 3.17 11.45
C LYS A 265 19.66 2.39 10.16
N THR A 266 18.78 2.48 9.17
CA THR A 266 18.86 1.74 7.91
C THR A 266 19.72 2.48 6.90
N ASP A 267 20.64 1.77 6.26
CA ASP A 267 21.45 2.29 5.16
C ASP A 267 20.76 2.09 3.81
N VAL A 268 20.08 0.94 3.62
CA VAL A 268 19.40 0.55 2.38
C VAL A 268 18.09 -0.14 2.70
N PHE A 269 17.03 0.27 2.04
CA PHE A 269 15.74 -0.42 2.08
C PHE A 269 15.58 -1.31 0.85
N VAL A 270 15.19 -2.57 1.02
CA VAL A 270 15.01 -3.51 -0.09
C VAL A 270 13.58 -4.01 -0.13
N TYR A 271 12.92 -3.86 -1.29
CA TYR A 271 11.54 -4.28 -1.52
C TYR A 271 11.47 -5.18 -2.77
N PRO A 272 11.82 -6.46 -2.68
CA PRO A 272 12.05 -7.35 -3.82
C PRO A 272 10.78 -8.05 -4.31
N SER A 273 9.60 -7.41 -4.18
CA SER A 273 8.31 -7.97 -4.57
C SER A 273 8.31 -8.46 -6.03
N ILE A 274 7.71 -9.62 -6.27
CA ILE A 274 7.54 -10.22 -7.61
C ILE A 274 6.10 -10.11 -8.12
N CYS A 275 5.17 -9.65 -7.28
CA CYS A 275 3.80 -9.35 -7.71
C CYS A 275 3.66 -7.89 -8.17
N GLN A 276 2.58 -7.61 -8.90
CA GLN A 276 2.25 -6.25 -9.33
C GLN A 276 1.87 -5.38 -8.13
N GLU A 277 2.83 -4.66 -7.59
CA GLU A 277 2.58 -3.68 -6.52
C GLU A 277 1.86 -2.47 -7.09
N VAL A 278 0.72 -2.12 -6.51
CA VAL A 278 0.02 -0.93 -7.01
C VAL A 278 0.78 0.35 -6.69
N PHE A 279 1.47 0.41 -5.54
CA PHE A 279 2.21 1.61 -5.13
C PHE A 279 3.52 1.26 -4.40
N GLY A 280 3.48 0.78 -3.19
CA GLY A 280 4.67 0.49 -2.36
C GLY A 280 4.84 1.51 -1.24
N ILE A 281 3.85 1.60 -0.36
CA ILE A 281 3.84 2.55 0.77
C ILE A 281 5.13 2.48 1.60
N SER A 282 5.63 1.28 1.91
CA SER A 282 6.85 1.10 2.71
C SER A 282 8.13 1.63 2.04
N ILE A 283 8.15 1.75 0.70
CA ILE A 283 9.24 2.42 -0.03
C ILE A 283 9.23 3.91 0.30
N VAL A 284 8.05 4.53 0.23
CA VAL A 284 7.91 5.97 0.55
C VAL A 284 8.18 6.24 2.03
N GLU A 285 7.73 5.33 2.92
CA GLU A 285 8.07 5.40 4.35
C GLU A 285 9.59 5.37 4.58
N ALA A 286 10.32 4.48 3.90
CA ALA A 286 11.78 4.44 3.98
C ALA A 286 12.43 5.72 3.42
N MET A 287 11.94 6.20 2.28
CA MET A 287 12.43 7.44 1.66
C MET A 287 12.20 8.68 2.54
N ALA A 288 11.14 8.70 3.35
CA ALA A 288 10.89 9.78 4.31
C ALA A 288 12.00 9.90 5.38
N TYR A 289 12.74 8.83 5.61
CA TYR A 289 13.94 8.81 6.48
C TYR A 289 15.26 8.99 5.70
N GLY A 290 15.18 9.37 4.43
CA GLY A 290 16.35 9.51 3.57
C GLY A 290 17.04 8.18 3.26
N VAL A 291 16.32 7.07 3.28
CA VAL A 291 16.86 5.74 3.01
C VAL A 291 16.71 5.41 1.52
N PRO A 292 17.82 5.21 0.78
CA PRO A 292 17.78 4.76 -0.60
C PRO A 292 17.13 3.38 -0.73
N CYS A 293 16.31 3.20 -1.77
CA CYS A 293 15.49 2.02 -1.94
C CYS A 293 15.94 1.17 -3.15
N ILE A 294 15.94 -0.15 -2.97
CA ILE A 294 16.13 -1.11 -4.06
C ILE A 294 14.85 -1.93 -4.19
N ALA A 295 14.31 -2.02 -5.40
CA ALA A 295 13.10 -2.80 -5.64
C ALA A 295 13.06 -3.39 -7.06
N ASN A 296 12.23 -4.40 -7.26
CA ASN A 296 11.97 -4.96 -8.58
C ASN A 296 11.10 -4.03 -9.43
N ASN A 297 11.23 -4.14 -10.75
CA ASN A 297 10.46 -3.38 -11.72
C ASN A 297 9.05 -3.96 -11.87
N VAL A 298 8.18 -3.73 -10.89
CA VAL A 298 6.81 -4.27 -10.89
C VAL A 298 5.78 -3.20 -10.50
N GLY A 299 4.64 -3.19 -11.21
CA GLY A 299 3.52 -2.31 -10.91
C GLY A 299 3.87 -0.82 -10.88
N GLY A 300 3.48 -0.14 -9.81
CA GLY A 300 3.71 1.29 -9.58
C GLY A 300 5.06 1.65 -8.95
N ILE A 301 5.93 0.68 -8.66
CA ILE A 301 7.25 0.95 -8.07
C ILE A 301 8.08 1.94 -8.91
N PRO A 302 8.12 1.85 -10.27
CA PRO A 302 8.83 2.83 -11.10
C PRO A 302 8.27 4.26 -11.06
N GLU A 303 7.10 4.46 -10.49
CA GLU A 303 6.53 5.79 -10.27
C GLU A 303 7.13 6.48 -9.02
N ILE A 304 7.77 5.69 -8.14
CA ILE A 304 8.39 6.15 -6.90
C ILE A 304 9.91 6.18 -7.02
N ILE A 305 10.53 5.09 -7.52
CA ILE A 305 11.98 4.95 -7.62
C ILE A 305 12.49 5.50 -8.94
N ASN A 306 13.31 6.55 -8.86
CA ASN A 306 14.08 7.12 -9.95
C ASN A 306 15.47 6.50 -9.93
N ASN A 307 15.75 5.63 -10.90
CA ASN A 307 16.96 4.82 -10.93
C ASN A 307 18.23 5.67 -10.88
N GLY A 308 19.09 5.44 -9.91
CA GLY A 308 20.33 6.20 -9.66
C GLY A 308 20.14 7.53 -8.91
N MET A 309 18.90 8.01 -8.69
CA MET A 309 18.62 9.26 -7.98
C MET A 309 18.20 9.05 -6.53
N ASN A 310 17.20 8.20 -6.26
CA ASN A 310 16.69 7.91 -4.93
C ASN A 310 16.74 6.42 -4.59
N GLY A 311 17.38 5.62 -5.46
CA GLY A 311 17.50 4.17 -5.31
C GLY A 311 17.78 3.48 -6.64
N TYR A 312 17.58 2.18 -6.68
CA TYR A 312 17.76 1.37 -7.87
C TYR A 312 16.60 0.42 -8.11
N ILE A 313 16.15 0.35 -9.36
CA ILE A 313 15.25 -0.69 -9.85
C ILE A 313 16.12 -1.82 -10.38
N THR A 314 15.87 -3.05 -9.92
CA THR A 314 16.64 -4.22 -10.35
C THR A 314 16.48 -4.47 -11.85
N LYS A 315 17.56 -4.86 -12.52
CA LYS A 315 17.51 -5.20 -13.95
C LYS A 315 16.76 -6.51 -14.20
N THR A 316 16.87 -7.45 -13.26
CA THR A 316 16.18 -8.74 -13.27
C THR A 316 15.49 -8.93 -11.92
N SER A 317 14.27 -9.52 -11.93
CA SER A 317 13.51 -9.77 -10.70
C SER A 317 13.93 -11.11 -10.06
N ASP A 318 15.20 -11.24 -9.77
CA ASP A 318 15.85 -12.41 -9.15
C ASP A 318 16.88 -11.99 -8.09
N ALA A 319 17.50 -12.95 -7.45
CA ALA A 319 18.51 -12.72 -6.42
C ALA A 319 19.75 -11.99 -6.96
N ASP A 320 20.10 -12.21 -8.22
CA ASP A 320 21.25 -11.56 -8.87
C ASP A 320 20.99 -10.07 -9.13
N GLY A 321 19.77 -9.73 -9.55
CA GLY A 321 19.35 -8.34 -9.72
C GLY A 321 19.40 -7.57 -8.40
N VAL A 322 18.89 -8.18 -7.32
CA VAL A 322 18.95 -7.59 -5.95
C VAL A 322 20.40 -7.45 -5.50
N TYR A 323 21.22 -8.50 -5.64
CA TYR A 323 22.64 -8.49 -5.28
C TYR A 323 23.42 -7.38 -5.99
N LYS A 324 23.30 -7.28 -7.34
CA LYS A 324 24.00 -6.27 -8.12
C LYS A 324 23.60 -4.84 -7.74
N SER A 325 22.29 -4.62 -7.51
CA SER A 325 21.81 -3.30 -7.08
C SER A 325 22.31 -2.94 -5.68
N LEU A 326 22.35 -3.92 -4.75
CA LEU A 326 22.92 -3.74 -3.41
C LEU A 326 24.42 -3.42 -3.48
N SER A 327 25.20 -4.18 -4.25
CA SER A 327 26.65 -3.96 -4.40
C SER A 327 26.92 -2.55 -4.97
N THR A 328 26.18 -2.15 -6.01
CA THR A 328 26.30 -0.80 -6.59
C THR A 328 26.04 0.29 -5.55
N LEU A 329 24.99 0.14 -4.72
CA LEU A 329 24.64 1.16 -3.73
C LEU A 329 25.63 1.20 -2.56
N ILE A 330 26.09 0.05 -2.09
CA ILE A 330 27.06 -0.05 -0.99
C ILE A 330 28.43 0.56 -1.37
N GLU A 331 28.78 0.53 -2.64
CA GLU A 331 30.04 1.03 -3.18
C GLU A 331 30.00 2.51 -3.60
N LEU A 332 28.85 3.18 -3.45
CA LEU A 332 28.76 4.61 -3.72
C LEU A 332 29.67 5.42 -2.77
N ASP A 333 30.29 6.45 -3.32
CA ASP A 333 30.99 7.43 -2.52
C ASP A 333 30.03 8.24 -1.63
N THR A 334 30.56 8.84 -0.58
CA THR A 334 29.78 9.56 0.45
C THR A 334 28.95 10.69 -0.14
N GLU A 335 29.46 11.43 -1.12
CA GLU A 335 28.74 12.58 -1.71
C GLU A 335 27.56 12.12 -2.56
N LYS A 336 27.74 11.09 -3.40
CA LYS A 336 26.64 10.51 -4.19
C LYS A 336 25.56 9.92 -3.28
N LEU A 337 25.97 9.21 -2.22
CA LEU A 337 25.02 8.66 -1.26
C LEU A 337 24.24 9.77 -0.55
N LYS A 338 24.88 10.86 -0.18
CA LYS A 338 24.24 12.04 0.42
C LYS A 338 23.19 12.66 -0.52
N LEU A 339 23.54 12.88 -1.78
CA LEU A 339 22.60 13.40 -2.79
C LEU A 339 21.41 12.45 -2.98
N MET A 340 21.65 11.15 -3.02
CA MET A 340 20.61 10.14 -3.13
C MET A 340 19.64 10.17 -1.92
N ARG A 341 20.16 10.34 -0.70
CA ARG A 341 19.36 10.48 0.52
C ARG A 341 18.48 11.75 0.50
N ILE A 342 19.02 12.87 0.03
CA ILE A 342 18.25 14.10 -0.17
C ILE A 342 17.10 13.86 -1.16
N SER A 343 17.40 13.22 -2.30
CA SER A 343 16.40 12.90 -3.32
C SER A 343 15.32 11.94 -2.80
N CYS A 344 15.63 11.03 -1.87
CA CYS A 344 14.63 10.20 -1.17
C CYS A 344 13.64 11.07 -0.40
N ILE A 345 14.12 12.01 0.42
CA ILE A 345 13.27 12.91 1.22
C ILE A 345 12.39 13.77 0.31
N GLU A 346 12.96 14.33 -0.76
CA GLU A 346 12.19 15.12 -1.74
C GLU A 346 11.10 14.29 -2.42
N THR A 347 11.40 13.03 -2.73
CA THR A 347 10.42 12.09 -3.29
C THR A 347 9.32 11.80 -2.28
N ALA A 348 9.64 11.50 -1.03
CA ALA A 348 8.65 11.24 0.01
C ALA A 348 7.73 12.45 0.24
N ARG A 349 8.24 13.68 0.15
CA ARG A 349 7.42 14.90 0.25
C ARG A 349 6.34 14.99 -0.83
N LYS A 350 6.61 14.54 -2.04
CA LYS A 350 5.60 14.48 -3.13
C LYS A 350 4.45 13.54 -2.77
N PHE A 351 4.75 12.48 -2.03
CA PHE A 351 3.81 11.47 -1.55
C PHE A 351 3.45 11.67 -0.07
N SER A 352 3.32 12.92 0.39
CA SER A 352 2.83 13.21 1.72
C SER A 352 1.32 12.96 1.84
N ILE A 353 0.85 12.62 3.04
CA ILE A 353 -0.58 12.44 3.28
C ILE A 353 -1.36 13.75 3.07
N GLN A 354 -0.75 14.90 3.32
CA GLN A 354 -1.34 16.21 3.05
C GLN A 354 -1.62 16.41 1.56
N ASN A 355 -0.66 16.04 0.70
CA ASN A 355 -0.86 16.08 -0.76
C ASN A 355 -1.96 15.11 -1.19
N THR A 356 -2.00 13.92 -0.60
CA THR A 356 -3.05 12.91 -0.90
C THR A 356 -4.43 13.43 -0.54
N THR A 357 -4.61 13.98 0.68
CA THR A 357 -5.90 14.50 1.13
C THR A 357 -6.34 15.74 0.35
N CYS A 358 -5.42 16.62 -0.01
CA CYS A 358 -5.70 17.80 -0.86
C CYS A 358 -6.15 17.37 -2.28
N ASN A 359 -5.41 16.45 -2.90
CA ASN A 359 -5.77 15.93 -4.22
C ASN A 359 -7.10 15.15 -4.19
N LEU A 360 -7.31 14.33 -3.15
CA LEU A 360 -8.57 13.60 -2.98
C LEU A 360 -9.75 14.56 -2.85
N LYS A 361 -9.61 15.61 -2.03
CA LYS A 361 -10.65 16.64 -1.87
C LYS A 361 -11.02 17.27 -3.21
N ARG A 362 -10.02 17.72 -3.99
CA ARG A 362 -10.25 18.31 -5.32
C ARG A 362 -11.03 17.37 -6.23
N GLU A 363 -10.62 16.09 -6.33
CA GLU A 363 -11.31 15.11 -7.17
C GLU A 363 -12.75 14.82 -6.70
N LEU A 364 -13.05 14.93 -5.41
CA LEU A 364 -14.39 14.77 -4.87
C LEU A 364 -15.28 16.01 -5.08
N GLU A 365 -14.71 17.21 -5.04
CA GLU A 365 -15.41 18.47 -5.30
C GLU A 365 -15.77 18.61 -6.78
N GLU A 366 -14.87 18.25 -7.70
CA GLU A 366 -15.13 18.28 -9.16
C GLU A 366 -16.30 17.39 -9.61
N ILE A 367 -16.73 16.40 -8.82
CA ILE A 367 -17.91 15.60 -9.14
C ILE A 367 -19.20 16.40 -8.89
N GLY A 368 -19.12 17.45 -8.11
CA GLY A 368 -20.27 18.29 -7.71
C GLY A 368 -20.70 19.30 -8.76
N GLU A 369 -19.77 19.66 -9.66
CA GLU A 369 -20.01 20.54 -10.80
C GLU A 369 -20.49 19.76 -12.02
#